data_a56220f3d7c89d2adf12e53fcbffa0b2
#
_entry.id   a56220f3d7c89d2adf12e53fcbffa0b2
#
_cell.length_a   1.000
_cell.length_b   1.000
_cell.length_c   1.000
_cell.angle_alpha   90.00
_cell.angle_beta   90.00
_cell.angle_gamma   90.00
#
_symmetry.space_group_name_H-M   'P 1'
#
loop_
_entity.id
_entity.type
_entity.pdbx_description
1 polymer ?
#
loop_
_entity_poly.entity_id
_entity_poly.type
_entity_poly.pdbx_seq_one_letter_code
_entity_poly.pdbx_strand_id
1 'polypeptide(L)'
;GDPNKMYWLHQEKLPGCLYHRTAENDVARVEDRTFICTKTKEGAGPTNNWMDPQEMYAKLTPMYDGVMKGQTMYIIPYSMGPVASPISKIGVEITDSIYVVLNMNIMTRMGKAAFDRLGDSNDFVRCLHSKADVDPEKRYIVHFPEDNAIWSVNSAYGGNVLLGKKCFALRIASYLGRKEGWMAEHMLILGVEYPDGETKYVAAAFPSACGK
;
A
#
# COMPACT_ATOMS: atom_id res chain seq x y z
N GLY A 1 12.72 -16.39 -15.14
CA GLY A 1 11.62 -15.70 -15.83
C GLY A 1 11.85 -14.20 -15.92
N ASP A 2 11.14 -13.54 -16.79
CA ASP A 2 11.16 -12.09 -16.93
C ASP A 2 10.48 -11.45 -15.67
N PRO A 3 11.13 -10.56 -14.92
CA PRO A 3 10.58 -9.94 -13.72
C PRO A 3 9.36 -9.03 -14.01
N ASN A 4 9.10 -8.73 -15.29
CA ASN A 4 7.94 -7.93 -15.71
C ASN A 4 6.71 -8.77 -16.06
N LYS A 5 6.80 -10.09 -15.97
CA LYS A 5 5.73 -11.00 -16.37
C LYS A 5 5.27 -11.90 -15.24
N MET A 6 4.01 -12.30 -15.31
CA MET A 6 3.45 -13.37 -14.52
C MET A 6 3.46 -14.67 -15.33
N TYR A 7 3.69 -15.77 -14.65
CA TYR A 7 3.72 -17.10 -15.26
C TYR A 7 2.78 -18.03 -14.51
N TRP A 8 2.13 -18.94 -15.24
CA TRP A 8 1.43 -20.05 -14.61
C TRP A 8 2.44 -21.05 -14.06
N LEU A 9 2.29 -21.37 -12.77
CA LEU A 9 3.08 -22.41 -12.13
C LEU A 9 2.39 -23.75 -12.36
N HIS A 10 3.00 -24.59 -13.20
CA HIS A 10 2.52 -25.94 -13.46
C HIS A 10 2.98 -26.87 -12.33
N GLN A 11 2.09 -27.16 -11.41
CA GLN A 11 2.31 -28.06 -10.28
C GLN A 11 0.97 -28.63 -9.79
N GLU A 12 0.99 -29.82 -9.19
CA GLU A 12 -0.20 -30.58 -8.87
C GLU A 12 -0.91 -30.12 -7.58
N LYS A 13 -0.12 -29.67 -6.55
CA LYS A 13 -0.65 -29.38 -5.22
C LYS A 13 -1.53 -28.16 -5.15
N LEU A 14 -1.25 -27.15 -5.95
CA LEU A 14 -1.98 -25.88 -5.98
C LEU A 14 -2.21 -25.46 -7.44
N PRO A 15 -3.16 -26.09 -8.14
CA PRO A 15 -3.44 -25.75 -9.53
C PRO A 15 -3.90 -24.29 -9.65
N GLY A 16 -3.53 -23.65 -10.74
CA GLY A 16 -3.90 -22.25 -11.00
C GLY A 16 -3.07 -21.20 -10.25
N CYS A 17 -1.94 -21.57 -9.65
CA CYS A 17 -1.03 -20.60 -9.06
C CYS A 17 -0.31 -19.75 -10.12
N LEU A 18 -0.18 -18.46 -9.82
CA LEU A 18 0.65 -17.54 -10.58
C LEU A 18 2.02 -17.37 -9.91
N TYR A 19 3.06 -17.31 -10.73
CA TYR A 19 4.43 -17.05 -10.31
C TYR A 19 4.87 -15.68 -10.81
N HIS A 20 5.45 -14.89 -9.93
CA HIS A 20 6.09 -13.62 -10.24
C HIS A 20 7.48 -13.57 -9.61
N ARG A 21 8.49 -13.25 -10.42
CA ARG A 21 9.86 -13.16 -9.95
C ARG A 21 10.12 -11.79 -9.34
N THR A 22 10.73 -11.76 -8.17
CA THR A 22 11.29 -10.57 -7.53
C THR A 22 12.80 -10.75 -7.29
N ALA A 23 13.50 -9.69 -6.89
CA ALA A 23 14.88 -9.80 -6.44
C ALA A 23 14.98 -10.55 -5.10
N GLU A 24 16.06 -11.30 -4.87
CA GLU A 24 16.27 -12.07 -3.63
C GLU A 24 16.30 -11.19 -2.37
N ASN A 25 16.79 -9.96 -2.52
CA ASN A 25 16.85 -8.96 -1.44
C ASN A 25 15.61 -8.06 -1.33
N ASP A 26 14.57 -8.30 -2.13
CA ASP A 26 13.31 -7.57 -2.03
C ASP A 26 12.41 -8.23 -0.99
N VAL A 27 12.46 -7.71 0.22
CA VAL A 27 11.80 -8.28 1.39
C VAL A 27 10.63 -7.44 1.87
N ALA A 28 9.74 -8.04 2.67
CA ALA A 28 8.51 -7.42 3.16
C ALA A 28 8.75 -6.23 4.11
N ARG A 29 9.92 -6.15 4.75
CA ARG A 29 10.29 -5.10 5.69
C ARG A 29 11.60 -4.46 5.27
N VAL A 30 11.54 -3.17 5.01
CA VAL A 30 12.69 -2.32 4.68
C VAL A 30 12.60 -1.09 5.57
N GLU A 31 12.83 -1.28 6.87
CA GLU A 31 12.62 -0.24 7.88
C GLU A 31 13.60 0.92 7.70
N ASP A 32 14.84 0.64 7.36
CA ASP A 32 15.90 1.60 7.09
C ASP A 32 15.66 2.46 5.84
N ARG A 33 14.78 2.00 4.94
CA ARG A 33 14.39 2.70 3.69
C ARG A 33 12.95 3.22 3.71
N THR A 34 12.28 3.15 4.87
CA THR A 34 10.90 3.61 5.05
C THR A 34 10.90 4.92 5.85
N PHE A 35 10.29 5.96 5.27
CA PHE A 35 10.26 7.32 5.82
C PHE A 35 8.86 7.85 5.98
N ILE A 36 8.65 8.66 7.00
CA ILE A 36 7.47 9.50 7.20
C ILE A 36 7.94 10.95 7.13
N CYS A 37 7.63 11.62 6.02
CA CYS A 37 8.08 12.97 5.73
C CYS A 37 6.99 13.99 6.07
N THR A 38 6.86 14.29 7.34
CA THR A 38 6.01 15.33 7.90
C THR A 38 6.77 16.65 8.00
N LYS A 39 6.05 17.79 8.07
CA LYS A 39 6.64 19.13 8.20
C LYS A 39 7.57 19.28 9.39
N THR A 40 7.30 18.54 10.46
CA THR A 40 8.16 18.51 11.66
C THR A 40 8.50 17.06 11.99
N LYS A 41 9.69 16.84 12.54
CA LYS A 41 10.15 15.50 12.92
C LYS A 41 9.22 14.82 13.94
N GLU A 42 8.64 15.60 14.84
CA GLU A 42 7.70 15.11 15.86
C GLU A 42 6.42 14.54 15.23
N GLY A 43 6.01 15.06 14.05
CA GLY A 43 4.87 14.57 13.29
C GLY A 43 5.06 13.14 12.77
N ALA A 44 6.32 12.73 12.52
CA ALA A 44 6.63 11.37 12.06
C ALA A 44 6.52 10.32 13.17
N GLY A 45 6.51 10.74 14.45
CA GLY A 45 6.53 9.85 15.61
C GLY A 45 7.94 9.42 16.02
N PRO A 46 8.07 8.79 17.19
CA PRO A 46 9.38 8.58 17.84
C PRO A 46 10.24 7.48 17.19
N THR A 47 9.65 6.56 16.45
CA THR A 47 10.34 5.36 15.95
C THR A 47 10.52 5.32 14.43
N ASN A 48 9.95 6.28 13.70
CA ASN A 48 10.03 6.30 12.25
C ASN A 48 11.24 7.12 11.77
N ASN A 49 11.82 6.71 10.64
CA ASN A 49 12.79 7.56 9.94
C ASN A 49 12.05 8.78 9.40
N TRP A 50 12.70 9.92 9.53
CA TRP A 50 12.20 11.20 9.07
C TRP A 50 13.21 11.88 8.14
N MET A 51 12.69 12.58 7.15
CA MET A 51 13.43 13.51 6.30
C MET A 51 12.49 14.67 5.95
N ASP A 52 13.02 15.85 5.74
CA ASP A 52 12.23 16.99 5.28
C ASP A 52 11.49 16.65 3.98
N PRO A 53 10.20 16.99 3.86
CA PRO A 53 9.42 16.64 2.67
C PRO A 53 10.02 17.18 1.37
N GLN A 54 10.53 18.41 1.35
CA GLN A 54 11.09 19.05 0.14
C GLN A 54 12.39 18.35 -0.28
N GLU A 55 13.25 18.02 0.68
CA GLU A 55 14.47 17.26 0.43
C GLU A 55 14.15 15.87 -0.13
N MET A 56 13.13 15.21 0.43
CA MET A 56 12.72 13.89 -0.04
C MET A 56 12.10 13.95 -1.45
N TYR A 57 11.26 14.93 -1.75
CA TYR A 57 10.75 15.12 -3.11
C TYR A 57 11.87 15.38 -4.11
N ALA A 58 12.81 16.25 -3.77
CA ALA A 58 13.98 16.51 -4.63
C ALA A 58 14.82 15.26 -4.89
N LYS A 59 14.94 14.38 -3.90
CA LYS A 59 15.65 13.11 -4.00
C LYS A 59 14.91 12.08 -4.85
N LEU A 60 13.59 11.97 -4.72
CA LEU A 60 12.80 10.93 -5.38
C LEU A 60 12.41 11.30 -6.81
N THR A 61 12.12 12.56 -7.09
CA THR A 61 11.64 12.98 -8.41
C THR A 61 12.53 12.50 -9.58
N PRO A 62 13.88 12.61 -9.51
CA PRO A 62 14.74 12.08 -10.56
C PRO A 62 14.66 10.56 -10.74
N MET A 63 14.28 9.80 -9.69
CA MET A 63 14.15 8.36 -9.77
C MET A 63 12.88 7.94 -10.51
N TYR A 64 11.89 8.83 -10.57
CA TYR A 64 10.64 8.57 -11.29
C TYR A 64 10.63 9.12 -12.71
N ASP A 65 11.57 10.01 -13.06
CA ASP A 65 11.63 10.59 -14.39
C ASP A 65 11.91 9.51 -15.45
N GLY A 66 10.91 9.31 -16.33
CA GLY A 66 10.96 8.32 -17.38
C GLY A 66 10.98 6.85 -16.95
N VAL A 67 10.86 6.53 -15.66
CA VAL A 67 11.00 5.17 -15.12
C VAL A 67 10.02 4.16 -15.74
N MET A 68 8.83 4.61 -16.13
CA MET A 68 7.82 3.77 -16.78
C MET A 68 7.86 3.82 -18.31
N LYS A 69 8.88 4.46 -18.90
CA LYS A 69 8.99 4.55 -20.35
C LYS A 69 9.11 3.17 -20.99
N GLY A 70 8.21 2.86 -21.92
CA GLY A 70 8.13 1.54 -22.56
C GLY A 70 7.48 0.44 -21.72
N GLN A 71 6.99 0.78 -20.52
CA GLN A 71 6.23 -0.12 -19.65
C GLN A 71 4.73 0.19 -19.73
N THR A 72 3.90 -0.76 -19.29
CA THR A 72 2.48 -0.49 -19.07
C THR A 72 2.32 0.24 -17.73
N MET A 73 1.73 1.42 -17.76
CA MET A 73 1.35 2.16 -16.56
C MET A 73 -0.08 1.79 -16.19
N TYR A 74 -0.26 1.19 -15.02
CA TYR A 74 -1.56 0.85 -14.46
C TYR A 74 -2.02 1.95 -13.51
N ILE A 75 -3.29 2.34 -13.61
CA ILE A 75 -3.95 3.29 -12.70
C ILE A 75 -5.04 2.52 -11.97
N ILE A 76 -4.92 2.43 -10.64
CA ILE A 76 -5.75 1.60 -9.78
C ILE A 76 -6.51 2.48 -8.79
N PRO A 77 -7.75 2.89 -9.08
CA PRO A 77 -8.63 3.44 -8.05
C PRO A 77 -9.11 2.32 -7.14
N TYR A 78 -9.04 2.54 -5.81
CA TYR A 78 -9.44 1.54 -4.83
C TYR A 78 -10.04 2.16 -3.57
N SER A 79 -10.87 1.40 -2.88
CA SER A 79 -11.43 1.76 -1.58
C SER A 79 -10.84 0.88 -0.48
N MET A 80 -10.38 1.53 0.58
CA MET A 80 -10.05 0.88 1.85
C MET A 80 -11.34 0.86 2.69
N GLY A 81 -11.91 -0.33 2.81
CA GLY A 81 -13.22 -0.54 3.40
C GLY A 81 -14.36 -0.65 2.37
N PRO A 82 -15.58 -0.92 2.81
CA PRO A 82 -16.75 -1.03 1.94
C PRO A 82 -17.02 0.30 1.22
N VAL A 83 -17.22 0.25 -0.10
CA VAL A 83 -17.36 1.45 -0.95
C VAL A 83 -18.48 2.39 -0.48
N ALA A 84 -19.59 1.83 -0.01
CA ALA A 84 -20.73 2.59 0.48
C ALA A 84 -20.55 3.13 1.92
N SER A 85 -19.50 2.74 2.64
CA SER A 85 -19.27 3.17 4.02
C SER A 85 -18.83 4.65 4.07
N PRO A 86 -19.40 5.45 4.98
CA PRO A 86 -18.99 6.85 5.13
C PRO A 86 -17.57 7.00 5.68
N ILE A 87 -17.03 5.97 6.33
CA ILE A 87 -15.66 5.97 6.88
C ILE A 87 -14.63 5.37 5.91
N SER A 88 -15.04 4.81 4.77
CA SER A 88 -14.10 4.31 3.78
C SER A 88 -13.28 5.44 3.17
N LYS A 89 -12.02 5.15 2.89
CA LYS A 89 -11.09 6.10 2.26
C LYS A 89 -10.72 5.60 0.86
N ILE A 90 -10.64 6.54 -0.08
CA ILE A 90 -10.27 6.22 -1.46
C ILE A 90 -8.78 6.47 -1.66
N GLY A 91 -8.14 5.59 -2.41
CA GLY A 91 -6.79 5.78 -2.93
C GLY A 91 -6.76 5.56 -4.43
N VAL A 92 -5.77 6.15 -5.08
CA VAL A 92 -5.42 5.86 -6.47
C VAL A 92 -3.95 5.51 -6.52
N GLU A 93 -3.63 4.30 -6.97
CA GLU A 93 -2.25 3.85 -7.12
C GLU A 93 -1.87 3.80 -8.61
N ILE A 94 -0.74 4.44 -8.94
CA ILE A 94 -0.09 4.34 -10.24
C ILE A 94 1.10 3.40 -10.10
N THR A 95 1.22 2.40 -10.98
CA THR A 95 2.28 1.40 -10.93
C THR A 95 2.61 0.84 -12.30
N ASP A 96 3.84 0.32 -12.47
CA ASP A 96 4.28 -0.45 -13.64
C ASP A 96 4.20 -1.98 -13.39
N SER A 97 3.64 -2.41 -12.27
CA SER A 97 3.65 -3.81 -11.84
C SER A 97 2.28 -4.48 -11.98
N ILE A 98 2.18 -5.49 -12.86
CA ILE A 98 0.98 -6.34 -12.93
C ILE A 98 0.73 -7.12 -11.63
N TYR A 99 1.78 -7.46 -10.87
CA TYR A 99 1.65 -8.07 -9.56
C TYR A 99 0.84 -7.19 -8.60
N VAL A 100 1.07 -5.88 -8.61
CA VAL A 100 0.31 -4.91 -7.80
C VAL A 100 -1.16 -4.92 -8.18
N VAL A 101 -1.47 -4.87 -9.49
CA VAL A 101 -2.86 -4.89 -9.98
C VAL A 101 -3.61 -6.11 -9.46
N LEU A 102 -3.03 -7.31 -9.62
CA LEU A 102 -3.68 -8.56 -9.22
C LEU A 102 -3.88 -8.65 -7.70
N ASN A 103 -2.88 -8.24 -6.93
CA ASN A 103 -2.99 -8.28 -5.47
C ASN A 103 -3.92 -7.20 -4.91
N MET A 104 -3.93 -6.00 -5.48
CA MET A 104 -4.87 -4.95 -5.08
C MET A 104 -6.33 -5.36 -5.36
N ASN A 105 -6.57 -6.11 -6.44
CA ASN A 105 -7.89 -6.68 -6.72
C ASN A 105 -8.37 -7.68 -5.65
N ILE A 106 -7.44 -8.40 -5.02
CA ILE A 106 -7.77 -9.34 -3.93
C ILE A 106 -7.97 -8.60 -2.60
N MET A 107 -7.15 -7.58 -2.35
CA MET A 107 -7.02 -6.97 -1.02
C MET A 107 -7.92 -5.75 -0.81
N THR A 108 -8.44 -5.15 -1.88
CA THR A 108 -9.22 -3.91 -1.82
C THR A 108 -10.48 -4.03 -2.67
N ARG A 109 -11.33 -3.00 -2.64
CA ARG A 109 -12.42 -2.83 -3.60
C ARG A 109 -11.93 -1.88 -4.68
N MET A 110 -11.28 -2.43 -5.71
CA MET A 110 -10.70 -1.63 -6.77
C MET A 110 -11.60 -1.51 -8.01
N GLY A 111 -11.28 -0.53 -8.85
CA GLY A 111 -11.89 -0.32 -10.15
C GLY A 111 -13.06 0.66 -10.14
N LYS A 112 -14.02 0.43 -11.04
CA LYS A 112 -15.10 1.39 -11.32
C LYS A 112 -15.87 1.85 -10.07
N ALA A 113 -16.19 0.95 -9.16
CA ALA A 113 -16.96 1.31 -7.95
C ALA A 113 -16.22 2.31 -7.06
N ALA A 114 -14.89 2.19 -6.92
CA ALA A 114 -14.07 3.13 -6.18
C ALA A 114 -13.94 4.46 -6.94
N PHE A 115 -13.81 4.40 -8.25
CA PHE A 115 -13.77 5.59 -9.12
C PHE A 115 -15.08 6.38 -9.06
N ASP A 116 -16.23 5.70 -9.19
CA ASP A 116 -17.55 6.34 -9.09
C ASP A 116 -17.77 6.98 -7.70
N ARG A 117 -17.28 6.31 -6.64
CA ARG A 117 -17.34 6.86 -5.26
C ARG A 117 -16.48 8.09 -5.08
N LEU A 118 -15.34 8.17 -5.77
CA LEU A 118 -14.48 9.34 -5.77
C LEU A 118 -15.16 10.53 -6.46
N GLY A 119 -15.78 10.30 -7.64
CA GLY A 119 -16.37 11.35 -8.45
C GLY A 119 -15.36 12.45 -8.79
N ASP A 120 -15.76 13.69 -8.63
CA ASP A 120 -14.92 14.87 -8.86
C ASP A 120 -14.11 15.30 -7.63
N SER A 121 -14.10 14.49 -6.56
CA SER A 121 -13.39 14.80 -5.32
C SER A 121 -11.87 14.71 -5.49
N ASN A 122 -11.15 15.63 -4.87
CA ASN A 122 -9.69 15.56 -4.72
C ASN A 122 -9.26 14.90 -3.39
N ASP A 123 -10.20 14.43 -2.58
CA ASP A 123 -9.93 13.76 -1.31
C ASP A 123 -9.64 12.26 -1.55
N PHE A 124 -8.43 11.97 -1.95
CA PHE A 124 -7.91 10.61 -2.09
C PHE A 124 -6.42 10.53 -1.80
N VAL A 125 -5.95 9.36 -1.39
CA VAL A 125 -4.52 9.11 -1.19
C VAL A 125 -3.85 8.82 -2.53
N ARG A 126 -2.81 9.58 -2.82
CA ARG A 126 -2.02 9.50 -4.07
C ARG A 126 -0.87 8.53 -3.89
N CYS A 127 -0.98 7.37 -4.50
CA CYS A 127 0.02 6.31 -4.39
C CYS A 127 0.80 6.20 -5.71
N LEU A 128 2.12 6.34 -5.64
CA LEU A 128 3.01 6.19 -6.79
C LEU A 128 4.03 5.08 -6.50
N HIS A 129 4.01 4.05 -7.34
CA HIS A 129 4.93 2.92 -7.24
C HIS A 129 5.60 2.65 -8.59
N SER A 130 6.90 2.36 -8.58
CA SER A 130 7.60 1.74 -9.71
C SER A 130 8.60 0.70 -9.21
N LYS A 131 8.67 -0.42 -9.91
CA LYS A 131 9.72 -1.43 -9.69
C LYS A 131 11.11 -0.90 -10.05
N ALA A 132 11.17 -0.02 -11.05
CA ALA A 132 12.43 0.44 -11.61
C ALA A 132 13.39 -0.74 -11.87
N ASP A 133 14.64 -0.66 -11.41
CA ASP A 133 15.65 -1.71 -11.53
C ASP A 133 15.67 -2.68 -10.32
N VAL A 134 14.76 -2.50 -9.36
CA VAL A 134 14.74 -3.24 -8.07
C VAL A 134 16.08 -3.11 -7.31
N ASP A 135 16.72 -1.97 -7.45
CA ASP A 135 18.02 -1.66 -6.81
C ASP A 135 17.82 -1.39 -5.31
N PRO A 136 18.37 -2.20 -4.41
CA PRO A 136 18.20 -2.03 -2.97
C PRO A 136 18.80 -0.72 -2.44
N GLU A 137 19.84 -0.19 -3.06
CA GLU A 137 20.48 1.07 -2.64
C GLU A 137 19.63 2.31 -3.01
N LYS A 138 18.77 2.16 -4.02
CA LYS A 138 17.84 3.20 -4.48
C LYS A 138 16.39 2.91 -4.05
N ARG A 139 16.18 1.95 -3.16
CA ARG A 139 14.84 1.60 -2.66
C ARG A 139 14.38 2.60 -1.62
N TYR A 140 13.18 3.13 -1.83
CA TYR A 140 12.53 4.03 -0.88
C TYR A 140 11.04 3.73 -0.78
N ILE A 141 10.51 3.77 0.44
CA ILE A 141 9.09 3.74 0.77
C ILE A 141 8.80 4.99 1.61
N VAL A 142 8.13 5.96 1.02
CA VAL A 142 8.01 7.29 1.60
C VAL A 142 6.55 7.71 1.71
N HIS A 143 6.20 8.26 2.86
CA HIS A 143 4.89 8.80 3.17
C HIS A 143 5.00 10.30 3.33
N PHE A 144 4.11 11.03 2.66
CA PHE A 144 3.92 12.48 2.77
C PHE A 144 2.51 12.72 3.34
N PRO A 145 2.34 12.65 4.68
CA PRO A 145 1.00 12.65 5.28
C PRO A 145 0.21 13.93 5.05
N GLU A 146 0.87 15.09 5.00
CA GLU A 146 0.20 16.37 4.73
C GLU A 146 -0.30 16.49 3.29
N ASP A 147 0.39 15.85 2.34
CA ASP A 147 0.02 15.84 0.93
C ASP A 147 -0.87 14.65 0.57
N ASN A 148 -1.17 13.80 1.55
CA ASN A 148 -1.94 12.58 1.37
C ASN A 148 -1.34 11.70 0.27
N ALA A 149 0.00 11.52 0.29
CA ALA A 149 0.74 10.85 -0.76
C ALA A 149 1.70 9.77 -0.22
N ILE A 150 1.91 8.72 -1.02
CA ILE A 150 2.81 7.60 -0.73
C ILE A 150 3.59 7.29 -1.99
N TRP A 151 4.92 7.27 -1.90
CA TRP A 151 5.80 6.95 -3.02
C TRP A 151 6.68 5.75 -2.66
N SER A 152 6.73 4.75 -3.55
CA SER A 152 7.58 3.57 -3.40
C SER A 152 8.31 3.27 -4.71
N VAL A 153 9.62 3.15 -4.64
CA VAL A 153 10.47 2.91 -5.81
C VAL A 153 11.52 1.84 -5.53
N ASN A 154 11.92 1.12 -6.58
CA ASN A 154 12.90 0.03 -6.55
C ASN A 154 12.50 -1.15 -5.64
N SER A 155 11.22 -1.41 -5.46
CA SER A 155 10.69 -2.59 -4.79
C SER A 155 9.65 -3.28 -5.66
N ALA A 156 9.61 -4.62 -5.61
CA ALA A 156 8.60 -5.44 -6.27
C ALA A 156 7.82 -6.33 -5.29
N TYR A 157 8.15 -6.30 -4.00
CA TYR A 157 7.55 -7.17 -2.98
C TYR A 157 6.31 -6.52 -2.33
N GLY A 158 5.30 -7.35 -2.07
CA GLY A 158 3.95 -6.95 -1.68
C GLY A 158 3.82 -5.94 -0.54
N GLY A 159 4.67 -6.01 0.51
CA GLY A 159 4.62 -5.08 1.64
C GLY A 159 5.01 -3.64 1.28
N ASN A 160 5.76 -3.47 0.19
CA ASN A 160 6.37 -2.22 -0.24
C ASN A 160 5.68 -1.62 -1.48
N VAL A 161 4.83 -2.42 -2.15
CA VAL A 161 4.23 -2.05 -3.43
C VAL A 161 2.70 -2.02 -3.40
N LEU A 162 2.08 -2.71 -2.43
CA LEU A 162 0.64 -2.66 -2.16
C LEU A 162 0.36 -1.49 -1.20
N LEU A 163 0.41 -0.29 -1.73
CA LEU A 163 0.46 0.94 -0.93
C LEU A 163 -0.81 1.21 -0.12
N GLY A 164 -1.92 0.55 -0.46
CA GLY A 164 -3.14 0.55 0.34
C GLY A 164 -3.03 -0.16 1.70
N LYS A 165 -2.14 -1.14 1.83
CA LYS A 165 -2.06 -2.03 3.00
C LYS A 165 -1.38 -1.37 4.20
N LYS A 166 -0.04 -1.41 4.25
CA LYS A 166 0.74 -0.86 5.38
C LYS A 166 0.85 0.66 5.32
N CYS A 167 1.08 1.17 4.12
CA CYS A 167 1.35 2.58 3.92
C CYS A 167 0.10 3.41 4.17
N PHE A 168 -1.00 3.10 3.52
CA PHE A 168 -2.25 3.84 3.70
C PHE A 168 -2.99 3.43 4.97
N ALA A 169 -3.36 2.14 5.11
CA ALA A 169 -4.25 1.69 6.17
C ALA A 169 -3.65 1.77 7.58
N LEU A 170 -2.33 1.90 7.73
CA LEU A 170 -1.68 2.07 9.02
C LEU A 170 -0.94 3.40 9.13
N ARG A 171 0.03 3.71 8.26
CA ARG A 171 0.92 4.86 8.46
C ARG A 171 0.23 6.18 8.16
N ILE A 172 -0.38 6.34 6.99
CA ILE A 172 -1.19 7.54 6.69
C ILE A 172 -2.41 7.59 7.63
N ALA A 173 -3.08 6.47 7.84
CA ALA A 173 -4.22 6.40 8.76
C ALA A 173 -3.87 6.79 10.19
N SER A 174 -2.68 6.46 10.70
CA SER A 174 -2.23 6.91 12.03
C SER A 174 -2.08 8.43 12.10
N TYR A 175 -1.56 9.05 11.05
CA TYR A 175 -1.46 10.50 10.98
C TYR A 175 -2.84 11.17 10.92
N LEU A 176 -3.75 10.65 10.09
CA LEU A 176 -5.13 11.15 9.99
C LEU A 176 -5.88 10.93 11.31
N GLY A 177 -5.75 9.74 11.87
CA GLY A 177 -6.39 9.37 13.14
C GLY A 177 -5.99 10.28 14.30
N ARG A 178 -4.71 10.68 14.37
CA ARG A 178 -4.25 11.66 15.36
C ARG A 178 -4.98 13.00 15.25
N LYS A 179 -5.29 13.45 14.03
CA LYS A 179 -6.05 14.69 13.79
C LYS A 179 -7.54 14.54 14.06
N GLU A 180 -8.08 13.37 13.74
CA GLU A 180 -9.52 13.09 13.84
C GLU A 180 -9.94 12.48 15.18
N GLY A 181 -8.98 12.17 16.09
CA GLY A 181 -9.24 11.64 17.43
C GLY A 181 -9.47 10.13 17.48
N TRP A 182 -8.95 9.35 16.51
CA TRP A 182 -9.00 7.89 16.51
C TRP A 182 -7.60 7.30 16.26
N MET A 183 -7.47 6.00 16.40
CA MET A 183 -6.20 5.27 16.25
C MET A 183 -6.32 4.22 15.17
N ALA A 184 -5.37 4.21 14.24
CA ALA A 184 -5.24 3.15 13.25
C ALA A 184 -4.55 1.93 13.88
N GLU A 185 -5.12 0.74 13.66
CA GLU A 185 -4.61 -0.52 14.17
C GLU A 185 -4.82 -1.64 13.14
N HIS A 186 -3.98 -2.68 13.16
CA HIS A 186 -4.16 -3.86 12.32
C HIS A 186 -4.96 -4.97 13.01
N MET A 187 -5.21 -4.82 14.29
CA MET A 187 -6.09 -5.68 15.09
C MET A 187 -7.55 -5.27 14.91
N LEU A 188 -8.47 -6.18 15.23
CA LEU A 188 -9.90 -5.91 15.09
C LEU A 188 -10.72 -6.61 16.19
N ILE A 189 -11.93 -6.12 16.38
CA ILE A 189 -13.00 -6.84 17.08
C ILE A 189 -14.06 -7.17 16.02
N LEU A 190 -14.36 -8.47 15.89
CA LEU A 190 -15.38 -8.97 14.96
C LEU A 190 -16.63 -9.37 15.77
N GLY A 191 -17.78 -8.79 15.43
CA GLY A 191 -19.09 -9.24 15.90
C GLY A 191 -19.65 -10.27 14.91
N VAL A 192 -19.96 -11.46 15.40
CA VAL A 192 -20.63 -12.52 14.64
C VAL A 192 -22.05 -12.66 15.17
N GLU A 193 -23.02 -12.29 14.36
CA GLU A 193 -24.42 -12.46 14.65
C GLU A 193 -24.91 -13.82 14.12
N TYR A 194 -25.48 -14.62 15.00
CA TYR A 194 -26.05 -15.91 14.69
C TYR A 194 -27.52 -15.78 14.23
N PRO A 195 -28.07 -16.80 13.54
CA PRO A 195 -29.46 -16.76 13.06
C PRO A 195 -30.51 -16.61 14.18
N ASP A 196 -30.19 -16.96 15.42
CA ASP A 196 -31.02 -16.78 16.61
C ASP A 196 -30.93 -15.37 17.24
N GLY A 197 -30.12 -14.47 16.64
CA GLY A 197 -29.89 -13.11 17.11
C GLY A 197 -28.83 -12.98 18.19
N GLU A 198 -28.19 -14.07 18.63
CA GLU A 198 -27.04 -14.00 19.53
C GLU A 198 -25.83 -13.38 18.81
N THR A 199 -25.15 -12.43 19.43
CA THR A 199 -23.90 -11.85 18.89
C THR A 199 -22.72 -12.23 19.78
N LYS A 200 -21.69 -12.82 19.18
CA LYS A 200 -20.41 -13.10 19.85
C LYS A 200 -19.31 -12.20 19.30
N TYR A 201 -18.55 -11.60 20.20
CA TYR A 201 -17.43 -10.75 19.84
C TYR A 201 -16.11 -11.51 19.95
N VAL A 202 -15.30 -11.46 18.89
CA VAL A 202 -13.99 -12.09 18.81
C VAL A 202 -12.94 -11.00 18.61
N ALA A 203 -12.00 -10.90 19.54
CA ALA A 203 -10.82 -10.04 19.36
C ALA A 203 -9.76 -10.80 18.54
N ALA A 204 -9.29 -10.16 17.47
CA ALA A 204 -8.23 -10.68 16.61
C ALA A 204 -6.99 -9.79 16.72
N ALA A 205 -6.02 -10.24 17.49
CA ALA A 205 -4.74 -9.54 17.73
C ALA A 205 -3.59 -10.55 17.53
N PHE A 206 -2.95 -10.48 16.37
CA PHE A 206 -1.90 -11.42 16.00
C PHE A 206 -0.53 -10.73 15.95
N PRO A 207 0.56 -11.43 16.34
CA PRO A 207 1.91 -10.89 16.19
C PRO A 207 2.31 -10.76 14.72
N SER A 208 3.36 -10.00 14.47
CA SER A 208 3.92 -9.85 13.13
C SER A 208 4.32 -11.21 12.53
N ALA A 209 4.12 -11.37 11.21
CA ALA A 209 4.46 -12.59 10.45
C ALA A 209 3.69 -13.86 10.89
N CYS A 210 2.50 -13.71 11.47
CA CYS A 210 1.64 -14.83 11.85
C CYS A 210 0.77 -15.39 10.71
N GLY A 211 0.73 -14.73 9.56
CA GLY A 211 -0.07 -15.14 8.42
C GLY A 211 0.62 -16.21 7.57
N LYS A 212 0.30 -17.46 7.80
CA LYS A 212 0.60 -18.58 6.89
C LYS A 212 -0.67 -19.29 6.51
#